data_8c5698b6723ed092d975b5ebbcfb4611
#
_entry.id   8c5698b6723ed092d975b5ebbcfb4611
#
_cell.length_a   1.000
_cell.length_b   1.000
_cell.length_c   1.000
_cell.angle_alpha   90.00
_cell.angle_beta   90.00
_cell.angle_gamma   90.00
#
_symmetry.space_group_name_H-M   'P 1'
#
loop_
_entity.id
_entity.type
_entity.pdbx_description
1 polymer ?
#
loop_
_entity_poly.entity_id
_entity_poly.type
_entity_poly.pdbx_seq_one_letter_code
_entity_poly.pdbx_strand_id
1 'polypeptide(L)'
;MDESSEYDEKALRDSAFRLLAMREQSGTELKRKLIQKQWPAEMVNRVVDELNKEGWQSDERFASSFIREKVGQKQGRLKILAQVTQQKGVATEIVEDVLESMEVDWFELCAELKQKKFGDDD
;
A
#
# COMPACT_ATOMS: atom_id res chain seq x y z
N MET A 1 -20.86 -3.29 -28.47
CA MET A 1 -19.83 -2.46 -27.87
C MET A 1 -19.87 -2.48 -26.37
N ASP A 2 -21.03 -2.26 -25.81
CA ASP A 2 -21.18 -2.21 -24.36
C ASP A 2 -20.96 -3.56 -23.71
N GLU A 3 -21.35 -4.63 -24.37
CA GLU A 3 -21.13 -5.97 -23.84
C GLU A 3 -19.65 -6.29 -23.70
N SER A 4 -18.85 -5.87 -24.70
CA SER A 4 -17.39 -6.05 -24.65
C SER A 4 -16.79 -5.30 -23.47
N SER A 5 -17.25 -4.06 -23.26
CA SER A 5 -16.76 -3.22 -22.17
C SER A 5 -17.10 -3.83 -20.81
N GLU A 6 -18.30 -4.36 -20.67
CA GLU A 6 -18.73 -5.00 -19.42
C GLU A 6 -17.92 -6.26 -19.14
N TYR A 7 -17.67 -7.06 -20.17
CA TYR A 7 -16.86 -8.25 -20.02
C TYR A 7 -15.44 -7.91 -19.63
N ASP A 8 -14.86 -6.90 -20.28
CA ASP A 8 -13.50 -6.49 -19.98
C ASP A 8 -13.40 -5.95 -18.56
N GLU A 9 -14.39 -5.16 -18.15
CA GLU A 9 -14.40 -4.60 -16.80
C GLU A 9 -14.52 -5.70 -15.75
N LYS A 10 -15.37 -6.68 -15.99
CA LYS A 10 -15.52 -7.81 -15.07
C LYS A 10 -14.22 -8.61 -14.97
N ALA A 11 -13.59 -8.88 -16.10
CA ALA A 11 -12.32 -9.60 -16.12
C ALA A 11 -11.24 -8.80 -15.39
N LEU A 12 -11.25 -7.49 -15.55
CA LEU A 12 -10.31 -6.62 -14.86
C LEU A 12 -10.55 -6.65 -13.35
N ARG A 13 -11.79 -6.58 -12.91
CA ARG A 13 -12.11 -6.69 -11.49
C ARG A 13 -11.64 -8.02 -10.91
N ASP A 14 -11.86 -9.11 -11.65
CA ASP A 14 -11.40 -10.42 -11.22
C ASP A 14 -9.88 -10.46 -11.08
N SER A 15 -9.18 -9.85 -12.01
CA SER A 15 -7.72 -9.76 -11.97
C SER A 15 -7.27 -8.97 -10.73
N ALA A 16 -7.95 -7.85 -10.45
CA ALA A 16 -7.65 -7.04 -9.28
C ALA A 16 -7.92 -7.81 -7.99
N PHE A 17 -9.02 -8.53 -7.92
CA PHE A 17 -9.33 -9.35 -6.76
C PHE A 17 -8.26 -10.41 -6.49
N ARG A 18 -7.74 -11.01 -7.55
CA ARG A 18 -6.66 -12.00 -7.40
C ARG A 18 -5.42 -11.39 -6.77
N LEU A 19 -5.07 -10.18 -7.21
CA LEU A 19 -3.92 -9.48 -6.64
C LEU A 19 -4.16 -9.11 -5.19
N LEU A 20 -5.36 -8.65 -4.86
CA LEU A 20 -5.71 -8.30 -3.49
C LEU A 20 -5.78 -9.53 -2.58
N ALA A 21 -6.17 -10.67 -3.14
CA ALA A 21 -6.22 -11.91 -2.37
C ALA A 21 -4.83 -12.41 -1.99
N MET A 22 -3.81 -12.06 -2.76
CA MET A 22 -2.45 -12.44 -2.46
C MET A 22 -1.88 -11.65 -1.28
N ARG A 23 -2.15 -10.36 -1.23
CA ARG A 23 -1.78 -9.47 -0.13
C ARG A 23 -2.44 -8.12 -0.35
N GLU A 24 -2.43 -7.29 0.67
CA GLU A 24 -2.91 -5.93 0.53
C GLU A 24 -2.08 -5.18 -0.49
N GLN A 25 -2.72 -4.34 -1.28
CA GLN A 25 -2.08 -3.54 -2.31
C GLN A 25 -2.48 -2.09 -2.13
N SER A 26 -1.53 -1.17 -2.33
CA SER A 26 -1.91 0.24 -2.42
C SER A 26 -2.64 0.47 -3.73
N GLY A 27 -3.47 1.53 -3.79
CA GLY A 27 -4.18 1.86 -5.02
C GLY A 27 -3.22 2.07 -6.18
N THR A 28 -2.13 2.81 -5.93
CA THR A 28 -1.11 3.08 -6.94
C THR A 28 -0.45 1.80 -7.42
N GLU A 29 -0.10 0.92 -6.49
CA GLU A 29 0.54 -0.34 -6.81
C GLU A 29 -0.38 -1.24 -7.64
N LEU A 30 -1.64 -1.33 -7.22
CA LEU A 30 -2.63 -2.13 -7.93
C LEU A 30 -2.84 -1.63 -9.35
N LYS A 31 -2.99 -0.31 -9.51
CA LYS A 31 -3.13 0.29 -10.83
C LYS A 31 -1.93 0.00 -11.71
N ARG A 32 -0.74 0.15 -11.15
CA ARG A 32 0.50 -0.08 -11.89
C ARG A 32 0.59 -1.52 -12.39
N LYS A 33 0.28 -2.47 -11.54
CA LYS A 33 0.33 -3.89 -11.91
C LYS A 33 -0.69 -4.22 -13.01
N LEU A 34 -1.89 -3.68 -12.90
CA LEU A 34 -2.92 -3.92 -13.89
C LEU A 34 -2.57 -3.29 -15.25
N ILE A 35 -2.00 -2.08 -15.22
CA ILE A 35 -1.56 -1.43 -16.44
C ILE A 35 -0.42 -2.22 -17.09
N GLN A 36 0.47 -2.79 -16.30
CA GLN A 36 1.54 -3.66 -16.81
C GLN A 36 0.99 -4.90 -17.51
N LYS A 37 -0.19 -5.34 -17.09
CA LYS A 37 -0.88 -6.47 -17.74
C LYS A 37 -1.65 -6.04 -18.97
N GLN A 38 -1.46 -4.80 -19.39
CA GLN A 38 -2.01 -4.22 -20.61
C GLN A 38 -3.50 -3.90 -20.53
N TRP A 39 -4.03 -3.74 -19.35
CA TRP A 39 -5.39 -3.22 -19.19
C TRP A 39 -5.40 -1.73 -19.46
N PRO A 40 -6.48 -1.21 -20.09
CA PRO A 40 -6.56 0.23 -20.35
C PRO A 40 -6.50 1.05 -19.06
N ALA A 41 -5.68 2.09 -19.06
CA ALA A 41 -5.48 2.90 -17.86
C ALA A 41 -6.78 3.52 -17.33
N GLU A 42 -7.63 4.01 -18.23
CA GLU A 42 -8.89 4.61 -17.82
C GLU A 42 -9.78 3.62 -17.09
N MET A 43 -9.86 2.40 -17.62
CA MET A 43 -10.65 1.34 -17.01
C MET A 43 -10.05 0.92 -15.67
N VAL A 44 -8.71 0.82 -15.61
CA VAL A 44 -8.01 0.47 -14.38
C VAL A 44 -8.31 1.49 -13.29
N ASN A 45 -8.20 2.78 -13.61
CA ASN A 45 -8.47 3.83 -12.64
C ASN A 45 -9.89 3.74 -12.11
N ARG A 46 -10.86 3.55 -12.99
CA ARG A 46 -12.25 3.45 -12.59
C ARG A 46 -12.50 2.24 -11.68
N VAL A 47 -11.99 1.08 -12.10
CA VAL A 47 -12.22 -0.14 -11.34
C VAL A 47 -11.54 -0.08 -9.97
N VAL A 48 -10.31 0.40 -9.92
CA VAL A 48 -9.61 0.49 -8.64
C VAL A 48 -10.30 1.48 -7.69
N ASP A 49 -10.79 2.60 -8.25
CA ASP A 49 -11.54 3.57 -7.44
C ASP A 49 -12.83 2.94 -6.87
N GLU A 50 -13.53 2.15 -7.69
CA GLU A 50 -14.71 1.44 -7.24
C GLU A 50 -14.40 0.43 -6.13
N LEU A 51 -13.32 -0.32 -6.31
CA LEU A 51 -12.90 -1.29 -5.30
C LEU A 51 -12.52 -0.60 -4.00
N ASN A 52 -11.93 0.58 -4.10
CA ASN A 52 -11.61 1.37 -2.91
C ASN A 52 -12.89 1.79 -2.18
N LYS A 53 -13.86 2.30 -2.92
CA LYS A 53 -15.14 2.72 -2.34
C LYS A 53 -15.89 1.56 -1.70
N GLU A 54 -15.78 0.38 -2.29
CA GLU A 54 -16.45 -0.82 -1.79
C GLU A 54 -15.70 -1.47 -0.63
N GLY A 55 -14.50 -1.00 -0.33
CA GLY A 55 -13.72 -1.53 0.79
C GLY A 55 -12.84 -2.72 0.45
N TRP A 56 -12.82 -3.15 -0.81
CA TRP A 56 -11.96 -4.27 -1.21
C TRP A 56 -10.50 -3.86 -1.29
N GLN A 57 -10.24 -2.62 -1.69
CA GLN A 57 -8.90 -2.05 -1.71
C GLN A 57 -8.88 -0.90 -0.71
N SER A 58 -7.83 -0.82 0.09
CA SER A 58 -7.71 0.24 1.08
C SER A 58 -6.25 0.60 1.28
N ASP A 59 -5.92 1.86 1.03
CA ASP A 59 -4.57 2.36 1.29
C ASP A 59 -4.26 2.33 2.79
N GLU A 60 -5.27 2.51 3.62
CA GLU A 60 -5.10 2.44 5.07
C GLU A 60 -4.71 1.03 5.49
N ARG A 61 -5.41 0.02 5.00
CA ARG A 61 -5.08 -1.37 5.32
C ARG A 61 -3.71 -1.74 4.76
N PHE A 62 -3.43 -1.30 3.53
CA PHE A 62 -2.12 -1.55 2.94
C PHE A 62 -1.03 -0.90 3.78
N ALA A 63 -1.18 0.36 4.13
CA ALA A 63 -0.19 1.09 4.90
C ALA A 63 0.03 0.42 6.26
N SER A 64 -1.05 0.01 6.91
CA SER A 64 -0.97 -0.66 8.20
C SER A 64 -0.16 -1.95 8.10
N SER A 65 -0.46 -2.77 7.10
CA SER A 65 0.24 -4.03 6.87
C SER A 65 1.71 -3.80 6.52
N PHE A 66 1.96 -2.86 5.62
CA PHE A 66 3.30 -2.54 5.15
C PHE A 66 4.17 -1.99 6.29
N ILE A 67 3.63 -1.04 7.04
CA ILE A 67 4.36 -0.42 8.15
C ILE A 67 4.68 -1.45 9.22
N ARG A 68 3.70 -2.28 9.56
CA ARG A 68 3.89 -3.33 10.57
C ARG A 68 5.03 -4.26 10.16
N GLU A 69 5.07 -4.65 8.90
CA GLU A 69 6.12 -5.50 8.37
C GLU A 69 7.49 -4.82 8.47
N LYS A 70 7.55 -3.54 8.08
CA LYS A 70 8.83 -2.82 8.08
C LYS A 70 9.31 -2.50 9.49
N VAL A 71 8.39 -2.23 10.40
CA VAL A 71 8.73 -2.05 11.82
C VAL A 71 9.29 -3.37 12.36
N GLY A 72 8.70 -4.48 11.98
CA GLY A 72 9.21 -5.80 12.36
C GLY A 72 10.61 -6.06 11.83
N GLN A 73 10.96 -5.47 10.69
CA GLN A 73 12.30 -5.54 10.12
C GLN A 73 13.24 -4.48 10.69
N LYS A 74 12.75 -3.70 11.64
CA LYS A 74 13.52 -2.65 12.33
C LYS A 74 14.05 -1.57 11.40
N GLN A 75 13.28 -1.25 10.36
CA GLN A 75 13.62 -0.12 9.50
C GLN A 75 13.27 1.20 10.16
N GLY A 76 14.03 2.23 9.87
CA GLY A 76 13.80 3.54 10.44
C GLY A 76 12.54 4.21 9.90
N ARG A 77 11.98 5.11 10.71
CA ARG A 77 10.75 5.82 10.39
C ARG A 77 10.81 6.53 9.03
N LEU A 78 11.89 7.27 8.78
CA LEU A 78 12.02 8.04 7.55
C LEU A 78 12.04 7.14 6.32
N LYS A 79 12.71 6.01 6.41
CA LYS A 79 12.77 5.05 5.32
C LYS A 79 11.39 4.44 5.05
N ILE A 80 10.69 4.07 6.12
CA ILE A 80 9.34 3.50 5.98
C ILE A 80 8.40 4.52 5.35
N LEU A 81 8.43 5.77 5.83
CA LEU A 81 7.57 6.82 5.29
C LEU A 81 7.88 7.08 3.81
N ALA A 82 9.15 7.13 3.45
CA ALA A 82 9.54 7.34 2.06
C ALA A 82 9.03 6.20 1.17
N GLN A 83 9.18 4.98 1.63
CA GLN A 83 8.72 3.81 0.84
C GLN A 83 7.22 3.83 0.65
N VAL A 84 6.46 4.02 1.71
CA VAL A 84 5.01 3.93 1.63
C VAL A 84 4.40 5.10 0.86
N THR A 85 4.99 6.30 0.96
CA THR A 85 4.46 7.46 0.24
C THR A 85 4.97 7.55 -1.19
N GLN A 86 6.28 7.42 -1.39
CA GLN A 86 6.87 7.65 -2.71
C GLN A 86 6.81 6.42 -3.61
N GLN A 87 7.13 5.26 -3.07
CA GLN A 87 7.15 4.04 -3.88
C GLN A 87 5.76 3.42 -4.03
N LYS A 88 4.99 3.43 -2.96
CA LYS A 88 3.66 2.81 -2.97
C LYS A 88 2.54 3.80 -3.22
N GLY A 89 2.84 5.09 -3.20
CA GLY A 89 1.88 6.12 -3.56
C GLY A 89 0.74 6.34 -2.58
N VAL A 90 0.95 6.03 -1.31
CA VAL A 90 -0.07 6.29 -0.28
C VAL A 90 0.05 7.73 0.19
N ALA A 91 -1.07 8.42 0.33
CA ALA A 91 -1.08 9.81 0.80
C ALA A 91 -0.50 9.92 2.20
N THR A 92 0.28 10.96 2.43
CA THR A 92 0.93 11.17 3.73
C THR A 92 -0.09 11.22 4.88
N GLU A 93 -1.24 11.83 4.65
CA GLU A 93 -2.29 11.93 5.65
C GLU A 93 -2.80 10.56 6.08
N ILE A 94 -2.94 9.65 5.12
CA ILE A 94 -3.37 8.28 5.42
C ILE A 94 -2.30 7.59 6.26
N VAL A 95 -1.03 7.78 5.90
CA VAL A 95 0.07 7.17 6.64
C VAL A 95 0.10 7.67 8.08
N GLU A 96 -0.07 8.97 8.26
CA GLU A 96 -0.07 9.56 9.61
C GLU A 96 -1.22 9.03 10.45
N ASP A 97 -2.41 8.93 9.86
CA ASP A 97 -3.57 8.38 10.56
C ASP A 97 -3.34 6.93 10.96
N VAL A 98 -2.76 6.14 10.06
CA VAL A 98 -2.46 4.75 10.33
C VAL A 98 -1.45 4.62 11.47
N LEU A 99 -0.40 5.43 11.44
CA LEU A 99 0.63 5.40 12.47
C LEU A 99 0.02 5.72 13.84
N GLU A 100 -0.84 6.72 13.86
CA GLU A 100 -1.51 7.10 15.10
C GLU A 100 -2.41 6.00 15.61
N SER A 101 -3.20 5.39 14.72
CA SER A 101 -4.12 4.33 15.11
C SER A 101 -3.40 3.04 15.50
N MET A 102 -2.21 2.80 14.98
CA MET A 102 -1.41 1.62 15.33
C MET A 102 -0.70 1.78 16.68
N GLU A 103 -0.68 3.00 17.19
CA GLU A 103 0.03 3.29 18.43
C GLU A 103 1.48 2.84 18.40
N VAL A 104 2.12 3.03 17.22
CA VAL A 104 3.52 2.68 17.07
C VAL A 104 4.36 3.66 17.88
N ASP A 105 5.20 3.13 18.73
CA ASP A 105 6.11 3.95 19.52
C ASP A 105 7.37 4.22 18.71
N TRP A 106 7.26 5.24 17.87
CA TRP A 106 8.39 5.64 17.02
C TRP A 106 9.59 6.10 17.84
N PHE A 107 9.32 6.69 18.98
CA PHE A 107 10.38 7.17 19.85
C PHE A 107 11.20 5.99 20.36
N GLU A 108 10.53 4.97 20.87
CA GLU A 108 11.20 3.77 21.37
C GLU A 108 11.93 3.05 20.23
N LEU A 109 11.29 2.94 19.07
CA LEU A 109 11.92 2.31 17.92
C LEU A 109 13.17 3.05 17.48
N CYS A 110 13.11 4.38 17.43
CA CYS A 110 14.27 5.19 17.09
C CYS A 110 15.39 5.05 18.11
N ALA A 111 15.04 5.04 19.39
CA ALA A 111 16.02 4.85 20.46
C ALA A 111 16.69 3.49 20.35
N GLU A 112 15.90 2.47 20.09
CA GLU A 112 16.40 1.11 19.92
C GLU A 112 17.38 1.01 18.75
N LEU A 113 17.02 1.60 17.62
CA LEU A 113 17.87 1.62 16.45
C LEU A 113 19.15 2.39 16.70
N LYS A 114 19.03 3.52 17.40
CA LYS A 114 20.20 4.32 17.77
C LYS A 114 21.14 3.55 18.68
N GLN A 115 20.60 2.93 19.72
CA GLN A 115 21.41 2.12 20.62
C GLN A 115 22.13 1.02 19.90
N LYS A 116 21.44 0.35 19.03
CA LYS A 116 22.02 -0.75 18.27
C LYS A 116 23.15 -0.26 17.38
N LYS A 117 22.95 0.89 16.75
CA LYS A 117 23.94 1.49 15.88
C LYS A 117 25.16 1.95 16.66
N PHE A 118 24.92 2.65 17.75
CA PHE A 118 26.02 3.11 18.60
C PHE A 118 26.72 1.99 19.33
N GLY A 119 25.95 0.96 19.70
CA GLY A 119 26.52 -0.22 20.32
C GLY A 119 27.50 -0.91 19.40
N ASP A 120 27.20 -0.95 18.12
CA ASP A 120 28.07 -1.55 17.11
C ASP A 120 29.36 -0.75 16.94
N ASP A 121 29.25 0.59 17.09
CA ASP A 121 30.39 1.48 16.96
C ASP A 121 31.29 1.48 18.17
N ASP A 122 30.73 1.14 19.29
CA ASP A 122 31.47 1.09 20.55
C ASP A 122 32.33 -0.17 20.62
#